data_654e90b6f1531fef1acc64909b6e0be1
#
_entry.id   654e90b6f1531fef1acc64909b6e0be1
#
_cell.length_a   1.000
_cell.length_b   1.000
_cell.length_c   1.000
_cell.angle_alpha   90.00
_cell.angle_beta   90.00
_cell.angle_gamma   90.00
#
_symmetry.space_group_name_H-M   'P 1'
#
loop_
_entity.id
_entity.type
_entity.pdbx_description
1 polymer ?
#
loop_
_entity_poly.entity_id
_entity_poly.type
_entity_poly.pdbx_seq_one_letter_code
_entity_poly.pdbx_strand_id
1 'polypeptide(L)'
;MQASNRSTIAATALALLAGLMAGPARADDAADEAFYQRASDCAAALQFDQMALVARARSGEKDIRPALLDVTRLGFAYVGEAYLKGLRDPRGSNMLKAATAQQKDWPAARHKALVAECRVEAQRVYDNAGIWRWAVDNKANKRVDRFLSMPPLPASTASR
;
A
#
# COMPACT_ATOMS: atom_id res chain seq x y z
N MET A 1 -44.55 19.96 -64.60
CA MET A 1 -45.21 19.66 -63.29
C MET A 1 -44.17 19.67 -62.23
N GLN A 2 -44.30 20.71 -61.40
CA GLN A 2 -43.46 20.96 -60.24
C GLN A 2 -43.94 20.10 -59.04
N ALA A 3 -43.03 19.53 -58.29
CA ALA A 3 -43.30 19.20 -56.89
C ALA A 3 -42.03 19.46 -56.06
N SER A 4 -42.13 20.46 -55.29
CA SER A 4 -41.35 20.95 -54.19
C SER A 4 -41.09 19.83 -53.15
N ASN A 5 -39.87 19.74 -52.64
CA ASN A 5 -39.64 19.11 -51.35
C ASN A 5 -38.72 19.99 -50.50
N ARG A 6 -39.39 20.78 -49.66
CA ARG A 6 -38.80 21.56 -48.53
C ARG A 6 -38.82 20.69 -47.30
N SER A 7 -37.85 20.94 -46.47
CA SER A 7 -37.83 20.73 -45.01
C SER A 7 -37.39 19.34 -44.54
N THR A 8 -36.16 19.29 -43.99
CA THR A 8 -35.97 19.03 -42.57
C THR A 8 -34.49 19.20 -42.23
N ILE A 9 -34.10 20.43 -41.87
CA ILE A 9 -32.85 20.68 -41.13
C ILE A 9 -33.31 21.32 -39.81
N ALA A 10 -33.41 20.54 -38.76
CA ALA A 10 -33.41 21.00 -37.36
C ALA A 10 -33.58 19.81 -36.42
N ALA A 11 -32.53 19.23 -35.92
CA ALA A 11 -32.49 18.56 -34.62
C ALA A 11 -31.13 17.81 -34.40
N THR A 12 -30.02 18.53 -34.35
CA THR A 12 -28.73 17.93 -33.89
C THR A 12 -27.83 18.98 -33.25
N ALA A 13 -28.33 19.70 -32.27
CA ALA A 13 -27.52 20.71 -31.56
C ALA A 13 -27.80 20.78 -30.04
N LEU A 14 -28.17 19.66 -29.42
CA LEU A 14 -28.43 19.70 -27.95
C LEU A 14 -27.75 18.55 -27.14
N ALA A 15 -26.80 17.82 -27.69
CA ALA A 15 -26.16 16.68 -27.00
C ALA A 15 -24.69 16.94 -26.58
N LEU A 16 -24.17 18.15 -26.73
CA LEU A 16 -22.72 18.45 -26.47
C LEU A 16 -22.44 19.26 -25.20
N LEU A 17 -23.43 19.54 -24.36
CA LEU A 17 -23.24 20.35 -23.13
C LEU A 17 -23.32 19.57 -21.82
N ALA A 18 -23.53 18.27 -21.84
CA ALA A 18 -23.58 17.44 -20.62
C ALA A 18 -22.22 16.84 -20.19
N GLY A 19 -21.14 17.07 -20.95
CA GLY A 19 -19.82 16.47 -20.71
C GLY A 19 -18.83 17.28 -19.90
N LEU A 20 -19.14 18.53 -19.52
CA LEU A 20 -18.17 19.48 -18.94
C LEU A 20 -18.34 19.78 -17.43
N MET A 21 -19.19 19.05 -16.73
CA MET A 21 -19.35 19.16 -15.28
C MET A 21 -18.71 18.01 -14.50
N ALA A 22 -17.73 17.29 -15.08
CA ALA A 22 -16.87 16.41 -14.32
C ALA A 22 -15.76 17.26 -13.67
N GLY A 23 -16.08 17.86 -12.54
CA GLY A 23 -15.21 18.78 -11.82
C GLY A 23 -13.92 18.13 -11.29
N PRO A 24 -12.96 18.93 -10.78
CA PRO A 24 -11.63 18.52 -10.30
C PRO A 24 -11.65 17.43 -9.21
N ALA A 25 -12.77 17.24 -8.53
CA ALA A 25 -12.93 16.21 -7.49
C ALA A 25 -12.64 14.77 -7.97
N ARG A 26 -12.90 14.45 -9.24
CA ARG A 26 -12.70 13.11 -9.79
C ARG A 26 -11.22 12.76 -10.04
N ALA A 27 -10.37 13.74 -10.27
CA ALA A 27 -8.94 13.50 -10.51
C ALA A 27 -8.23 13.21 -9.18
N ASP A 28 -8.58 13.93 -8.12
CA ASP A 28 -8.00 13.73 -6.78
C ASP A 28 -8.44 12.37 -6.20
N ASP A 29 -9.72 12.01 -6.34
CA ASP A 29 -10.23 10.71 -5.90
C ASP A 29 -9.53 9.53 -6.60
N ALA A 30 -9.26 9.64 -7.90
CA ALA A 30 -8.55 8.60 -8.65
C ALA A 30 -7.08 8.51 -8.26
N ALA A 31 -6.42 9.63 -7.98
CA ALA A 31 -5.04 9.67 -7.52
C ALA A 31 -4.90 9.07 -6.11
N ASP A 32 -5.83 9.39 -5.22
CA ASP A 32 -5.85 8.81 -3.88
C ASP A 32 -6.14 7.30 -3.92
N GLU A 33 -7.03 6.85 -4.79
CA GLU A 33 -7.29 5.41 -4.96
C GLU A 33 -6.06 4.66 -5.44
N ALA A 34 -5.36 5.18 -6.46
CA ALA A 34 -4.11 4.61 -6.94
C ALA A 34 -3.03 4.58 -5.84
N PHE A 35 -2.97 5.62 -5.03
CA PHE A 35 -2.08 5.67 -3.86
C PHE A 35 -2.47 4.61 -2.82
N TYR A 36 -3.76 4.44 -2.49
CA TYR A 36 -4.21 3.44 -1.52
C TYR A 36 -3.87 2.01 -1.97
N GLN A 37 -4.07 1.74 -3.26
CA GLN A 37 -3.70 0.44 -3.83
C GLN A 37 -2.18 0.23 -3.71
N ARG A 38 -1.37 1.20 -4.15
CA ARG A 38 0.09 1.12 -4.06
C ARG A 38 0.57 0.99 -2.62
N ALA A 39 0.00 1.75 -1.69
CA ALA A 39 0.31 1.67 -0.27
C ALA A 39 0.01 0.30 0.32
N SER A 40 -1.11 -0.31 -0.07
CA SER A 40 -1.49 -1.65 0.37
C SER A 40 -0.56 -2.72 -0.18
N ASP A 41 -0.20 -2.64 -1.46
CA ASP A 41 0.74 -3.56 -2.10
C ASP A 41 2.14 -3.47 -1.46
N CYS A 42 2.62 -2.27 -1.21
CA CYS A 42 3.90 -2.04 -0.55
C CYS A 42 3.88 -2.45 0.92
N ALA A 43 2.81 -2.16 1.65
CA ALA A 43 2.68 -2.60 3.04
C ALA A 43 2.68 -4.13 3.15
N ALA A 44 2.01 -4.84 2.23
CA ALA A 44 2.04 -6.29 2.16
C ALA A 44 3.45 -6.82 1.87
N ALA A 45 4.14 -6.27 0.86
CA ALA A 45 5.51 -6.67 0.51
C ALA A 45 6.50 -6.45 1.67
N LEU A 46 6.44 -5.28 2.33
CA LEU A 46 7.27 -4.98 3.49
C LEU A 46 6.92 -5.87 4.70
N GLN A 47 5.66 -6.30 4.84
CA GLN A 47 5.26 -7.25 5.87
C GLN A 47 5.86 -8.65 5.63
N PHE A 48 5.96 -9.12 4.39
CA PHE A 48 6.67 -10.38 4.09
C PHE A 48 8.15 -10.29 4.46
N ASP A 49 8.83 -9.20 4.08
CA ASP A 49 10.23 -8.96 4.43
C ASP A 49 10.41 -8.88 5.97
N GLN A 50 9.51 -8.18 6.66
CA GLN A 50 9.46 -8.11 8.12
C GLN A 50 9.34 -9.50 8.75
N MET A 51 8.42 -10.35 8.26
CA MET A 51 8.22 -11.69 8.81
C MET A 51 9.41 -12.61 8.57
N ALA A 52 10.13 -12.46 7.46
CA ALA A 52 11.39 -13.16 7.22
C ALA A 52 12.46 -12.76 8.26
N LEU A 53 12.58 -11.46 8.57
CA LEU A 53 13.48 -10.98 9.62
C LEU A 53 13.08 -11.49 11.02
N VAL A 54 11.78 -11.52 11.32
CA VAL A 54 11.28 -12.11 12.57
C VAL A 54 11.64 -13.59 12.67
N ALA A 55 11.50 -14.36 11.59
CA ALA A 55 11.87 -15.76 11.58
C ALA A 55 13.38 -15.96 11.86
N ARG A 56 14.24 -15.12 11.26
CA ARG A 56 15.69 -15.11 11.51
C ARG A 56 16.02 -14.78 12.96
N ALA A 57 15.37 -13.74 13.53
CA ALA A 57 15.53 -13.41 14.95
C ALA A 57 15.15 -14.57 15.87
N ARG A 58 14.04 -15.27 15.56
CA ARG A 58 13.55 -16.42 16.34
C ARG A 58 14.40 -17.69 16.16
N SER A 59 15.21 -17.76 15.09
CA SER A 59 16.22 -18.83 14.91
C SER A 59 17.55 -18.51 15.61
N GLY A 60 17.63 -17.39 16.33
CA GLY A 60 18.80 -17.02 17.13
C GLY A 60 19.79 -16.10 16.44
N GLU A 61 19.46 -15.56 15.27
CA GLU A 61 20.32 -14.56 14.62
C GLU A 61 20.34 -13.27 15.45
N LYS A 62 21.53 -12.79 15.73
CA LYS A 62 21.77 -11.55 16.49
C LYS A 62 21.73 -10.34 15.54
N ASP A 63 21.59 -9.16 16.13
CA ASP A 63 21.69 -7.87 15.45
C ASP A 63 20.60 -7.62 14.35
N ILE A 64 19.50 -8.37 14.40
CA ILE A 64 18.36 -8.21 13.48
C ILE A 64 17.54 -6.94 13.76
N ARG A 65 17.59 -6.41 15.01
CA ARG A 65 16.75 -5.29 15.43
C ARG A 65 16.79 -4.07 14.50
N PRO A 66 17.95 -3.58 14.05
CA PRO A 66 18.01 -2.41 13.16
C PRO A 66 17.27 -2.64 11.84
N ALA A 67 17.50 -3.79 11.20
CA ALA A 67 16.84 -4.13 9.94
C ALA A 67 15.33 -4.31 10.10
N LEU A 68 14.91 -4.97 11.19
CA LEU A 68 13.50 -5.16 11.52
C LEU A 68 12.79 -3.83 11.84
N LEU A 69 13.48 -2.91 12.53
CA LEU A 69 12.96 -1.58 12.82
C LEU A 69 12.79 -0.76 11.55
N ASP A 70 13.76 -0.81 10.65
CA ASP A 70 13.73 -0.11 9.38
C ASP A 70 12.51 -0.53 8.54
N VAL A 71 12.37 -1.82 8.24
CA VAL A 71 11.24 -2.32 7.43
C VAL A 71 9.90 -2.06 8.10
N THR A 72 9.84 -2.14 9.43
CA THR A 72 8.60 -1.88 10.19
C THR A 72 8.20 -0.41 10.12
N ARG A 73 9.17 0.49 10.24
CA ARG A 73 8.99 1.94 10.12
C ARG A 73 8.44 2.31 8.74
N LEU A 74 9.04 1.77 7.69
CA LEU A 74 8.60 2.02 6.32
C LEU A 74 7.16 1.54 6.07
N GLY A 75 6.79 0.37 6.56
CA GLY A 75 5.41 -0.11 6.48
C GLY A 75 4.42 0.80 7.20
N PHE A 76 4.77 1.29 8.40
CA PHE A 76 3.92 2.22 9.13
C PHE A 76 3.84 3.60 8.47
N ALA A 77 4.89 4.07 7.80
CA ALA A 77 4.85 5.33 7.06
C ALA A 77 3.79 5.27 5.95
N TYR A 78 3.75 4.21 5.15
CA TYR A 78 2.72 4.03 4.12
C TYR A 78 1.31 3.97 4.70
N VAL A 79 1.10 3.13 5.71
CA VAL A 79 -0.21 3.00 6.36
C VAL A 79 -0.66 4.34 6.96
N GLY A 80 0.26 5.06 7.60
CA GLY A 80 -0.01 6.37 8.18
C GLY A 80 -0.41 7.41 7.14
N GLU A 81 0.33 7.49 6.03
CA GLU A 81 0.02 8.42 4.93
C GLU A 81 -1.32 8.10 4.28
N ALA A 82 -1.60 6.82 4.02
CA ALA A 82 -2.90 6.40 3.49
C ALA A 82 -4.05 6.80 4.43
N TYR A 83 -3.83 6.67 5.74
CA TYR A 83 -4.80 7.10 6.74
C TYR A 83 -4.99 8.62 6.75
N LEU A 84 -3.92 9.40 6.63
CA LEU A 84 -3.98 10.87 6.53
C LEU A 84 -4.74 11.33 5.28
N LYS A 85 -4.57 10.62 4.17
CA LYS A 85 -5.30 10.86 2.91
C LYS A 85 -6.77 10.41 2.93
N GLY A 86 -7.24 9.77 3.98
CA GLY A 86 -8.65 9.42 4.13
C GLY A 86 -8.98 7.92 4.08
N LEU A 87 -8.00 7.04 3.83
CA LEU A 87 -8.25 5.60 3.91
C LEU A 87 -8.62 5.21 5.35
N ARG A 88 -9.74 4.53 5.54
CA ARG A 88 -10.26 4.13 6.86
C ARG A 88 -10.57 2.63 6.89
N ASP A 89 -10.63 2.07 8.09
CA ASP A 89 -11.20 0.75 8.30
C ASP A 89 -12.73 0.77 8.05
N PRO A 90 -13.29 -0.34 7.52
CA PRO A 90 -12.63 -1.62 7.22
C PRO A 90 -11.93 -1.67 5.85
N ARG A 91 -12.01 -0.59 5.04
CA ARG A 91 -11.47 -0.57 3.67
C ARG A 91 -9.96 -0.82 3.63
N GLY A 92 -9.18 -0.09 4.44
CA GLY A 92 -7.73 -0.24 4.50
C GLY A 92 -7.30 -1.66 4.87
N SER A 93 -7.95 -2.26 5.87
CA SER A 93 -7.69 -3.64 6.27
C SER A 93 -8.03 -4.64 5.15
N ASN A 94 -9.09 -4.40 4.40
CA ASN A 94 -9.49 -5.29 3.29
C ASN A 94 -8.50 -5.19 2.12
N MET A 95 -8.06 -3.99 1.78
CA MET A 95 -7.04 -3.77 0.73
C MET A 95 -5.72 -4.45 1.10
N LEU A 96 -5.24 -4.30 2.33
CA LEU A 96 -4.03 -4.98 2.80
C LEU A 96 -4.16 -6.50 2.77
N LYS A 97 -5.29 -7.04 3.20
CA LYS A 97 -5.56 -8.49 3.11
C LYS A 97 -5.56 -8.99 1.68
N ALA A 98 -6.18 -8.25 0.76
CA ALA A 98 -6.20 -8.60 -0.66
C ALA A 98 -4.80 -8.59 -1.26
N ALA A 99 -4.00 -7.55 -1.00
CA ALA A 99 -2.61 -7.46 -1.44
C ALA A 99 -1.75 -8.60 -0.87
N THR A 100 -1.91 -8.91 0.42
CA THR A 100 -1.20 -10.03 1.06
C THR A 100 -1.57 -11.37 0.43
N ALA A 101 -2.86 -11.61 0.17
CA ALA A 101 -3.32 -12.83 -0.48
C ALA A 101 -2.78 -12.96 -1.91
N GLN A 102 -2.80 -11.86 -2.67
CA GLN A 102 -2.26 -11.82 -4.03
C GLN A 102 -0.76 -12.13 -4.08
N GLN A 103 0.00 -11.64 -3.11
CA GLN A 103 1.45 -11.77 -3.08
C GLN A 103 1.93 -13.10 -2.48
N LYS A 104 1.07 -13.84 -1.79
CA LYS A 104 1.42 -15.05 -1.03
C LYS A 104 2.23 -16.07 -1.82
N ASP A 105 1.84 -16.30 -3.07
CA ASP A 105 2.42 -17.35 -3.93
C ASP A 105 3.38 -16.77 -4.99
N TRP A 106 3.84 -15.53 -4.81
CA TRP A 106 4.79 -14.94 -5.74
C TRP A 106 6.18 -15.55 -5.60
N PRO A 107 6.92 -15.67 -6.72
CA PRO A 107 8.32 -16.03 -6.67
C PRO A 107 9.13 -15.05 -5.83
N ALA A 108 10.13 -15.56 -5.10
CA ALA A 108 10.99 -14.73 -4.23
C ALA A 108 11.66 -13.55 -4.97
N ALA A 109 12.03 -13.74 -6.23
CA ALA A 109 12.62 -12.68 -7.06
C ALA A 109 11.63 -11.52 -7.27
N ARG A 110 10.34 -11.81 -7.51
CA ARG A 110 9.29 -10.79 -7.66
C ARG A 110 9.05 -10.04 -6.34
N HIS A 111 9.00 -10.75 -5.22
CA HIS A 111 8.91 -10.13 -3.90
C HIS A 111 10.07 -9.18 -3.65
N LYS A 112 11.30 -9.64 -3.90
CA LYS A 112 12.51 -8.84 -3.69
C LYS A 112 12.50 -7.57 -4.52
N ALA A 113 12.07 -7.65 -5.78
CA ALA A 113 11.96 -6.48 -6.65
C ALA A 113 10.94 -5.47 -6.10
N LEU A 114 9.73 -5.92 -5.75
CA LEU A 114 8.70 -5.05 -5.18
C LEU A 114 9.14 -4.43 -3.84
N VAL A 115 9.77 -5.20 -2.96
CA VAL A 115 10.30 -4.69 -1.69
C VAL A 115 11.32 -3.59 -1.92
N ALA A 116 12.22 -3.74 -2.91
CA ALA A 116 13.22 -2.72 -3.22
C ALA A 116 12.58 -1.40 -3.67
N GLU A 117 11.59 -1.46 -4.57
CA GLU A 117 10.82 -0.29 -4.98
C GLU A 117 10.07 0.35 -3.80
N CYS A 118 9.34 -0.47 -3.04
CA CYS A 118 8.56 -0.01 -1.91
C CYS A 118 9.41 0.64 -0.81
N ARG A 119 10.64 0.17 -0.58
CA ARG A 119 11.56 0.80 0.37
C ARG A 119 11.91 2.23 -0.04
N VAL A 120 12.22 2.47 -1.32
CA VAL A 120 12.55 3.81 -1.82
C VAL A 120 11.34 4.75 -1.68
N GLU A 121 10.16 4.29 -2.06
CA GLU A 121 8.94 5.09 -1.98
C GLU A 121 8.54 5.36 -0.52
N ALA A 122 8.55 4.32 0.33
CA ALA A 122 8.22 4.44 1.75
C ALA A 122 9.20 5.34 2.50
N GLN A 123 10.48 5.34 2.12
CA GLN A 123 11.45 6.24 2.70
C GLN A 123 11.09 7.70 2.41
N ARG A 124 10.67 8.03 1.18
CA ARG A 124 10.21 9.38 0.84
C ARG A 124 8.99 9.78 1.66
N VAL A 125 8.02 8.86 1.82
CA VAL A 125 6.84 9.10 2.67
C VAL A 125 7.25 9.36 4.11
N TYR A 126 8.16 8.55 4.65
CA TYR A 126 8.68 8.73 6.01
C TYR A 126 9.42 10.05 6.18
N ASP A 127 10.27 10.43 5.22
CA ASP A 127 11.05 11.67 5.28
C ASP A 127 10.14 12.91 5.24
N ASN A 128 9.01 12.81 4.55
CA ASN A 128 7.99 13.86 4.45
C ASN A 128 6.95 13.85 5.59
N ALA A 129 7.01 12.87 6.49
CA ALA A 129 6.00 12.70 7.53
C ALA A 129 5.97 13.83 8.60
N GLY A 130 6.96 14.72 8.62
CA GLY A 130 7.00 15.85 9.53
C GLY A 130 6.87 15.42 11.00
N ILE A 131 5.93 16.01 11.72
CA ILE A 131 5.67 15.72 13.15
C ILE A 131 5.15 14.29 13.37
N TRP A 132 4.53 13.67 12.35
CA TRP A 132 4.04 12.30 12.44
C TRP A 132 5.16 11.25 12.46
N ARG A 133 6.39 11.63 12.09
CA ARG A 133 7.57 10.74 12.17
C ARG A 133 7.73 10.14 13.57
N TRP A 134 7.55 10.94 14.61
CA TRP A 134 7.58 10.46 15.98
C TRP A 134 6.55 9.35 16.24
N ALA A 135 5.33 9.49 15.74
CA ALA A 135 4.28 8.48 15.92
C ALA A 135 4.61 7.19 15.18
N VAL A 136 5.16 7.29 13.97
CA VAL A 136 5.64 6.16 13.18
C VAL A 136 6.73 5.42 13.93
N ASP A 137 7.75 6.14 14.42
CA ASP A 137 8.88 5.56 15.15
C ASP A 137 8.44 4.87 16.44
N ASN A 138 7.56 5.50 17.20
CA ASN A 138 7.04 4.94 18.45
C ASN A 138 6.25 3.64 18.19
N LYS A 139 5.38 3.63 17.17
CA LYS A 139 4.65 2.42 16.80
C LYS A 139 5.56 1.33 16.25
N ALA A 140 6.56 1.67 15.43
CA ALA A 140 7.53 0.73 14.91
C ALA A 140 8.35 0.08 16.02
N ASN A 141 8.88 0.86 16.96
CA ASN A 141 9.61 0.33 18.10
C ASN A 141 8.76 -0.64 18.92
N LYS A 142 7.54 -0.25 19.32
CA LYS A 142 6.63 -1.13 20.07
C LYS A 142 6.32 -2.44 19.31
N ARG A 143 6.20 -2.38 18.00
CA ARG A 143 5.95 -3.58 17.20
C ARG A 143 7.17 -4.49 17.16
N VAL A 144 8.36 -3.93 16.98
CA VAL A 144 9.63 -4.66 16.98
C VAL A 144 9.89 -5.30 18.34
N ASP A 145 9.69 -4.58 19.43
CA ASP A 145 9.85 -5.12 20.79
C ASP A 145 8.93 -6.33 21.01
N ARG A 146 7.69 -6.26 20.53
CA ARG A 146 6.75 -7.38 20.58
C ARG A 146 7.24 -8.58 19.77
N PHE A 147 7.77 -8.37 18.58
CA PHE A 147 8.31 -9.47 17.76
C PHE A 147 9.51 -10.14 18.43
N LEU A 148 10.42 -9.35 18.98
CA LEU A 148 11.63 -9.86 19.62
C LEU A 148 11.35 -10.51 20.99
N SER A 149 10.22 -10.20 21.64
CA SER A 149 9.78 -10.87 22.86
C SER A 149 9.06 -12.19 22.62
N MET A 150 8.79 -12.56 21.35
CA MET A 150 8.20 -13.86 21.04
C MET A 150 9.19 -15.00 21.35
N PRO A 151 8.71 -16.13 21.88
CA PRO A 151 9.59 -17.28 22.14
C PRO A 151 10.26 -17.77 20.85
N PRO A 152 11.47 -18.34 20.97
CA PRO A 152 12.13 -18.99 19.84
C PRO A 152 11.20 -19.99 19.15
N LEU A 153 11.41 -20.20 17.86
CA LEU A 153 10.72 -21.29 17.19
C LEU A 153 11.16 -22.62 17.84
N PRO A 154 10.23 -23.57 18.08
CA PRO A 154 10.62 -24.89 18.52
C PRO A 154 11.64 -25.40 17.52
N ALA A 155 12.74 -25.96 18.02
CA ALA A 155 13.71 -26.63 17.17
C ALA A 155 12.91 -27.60 16.30
N SER A 156 12.90 -27.35 14.98
CA SER A 156 12.27 -28.29 14.05
C SER A 156 12.93 -29.63 14.37
N THR A 157 12.13 -30.55 14.86
CA THR A 157 12.50 -31.96 14.87
C THR A 157 12.73 -32.31 13.41
N ALA A 158 13.95 -32.09 12.96
CA ALA A 158 14.49 -32.69 11.74
C ALA A 158 14.41 -34.18 11.94
N SER A 159 13.25 -34.72 11.74
CA SER A 159 12.99 -36.16 11.83
C SER A 159 13.31 -36.77 10.51
N ARG A 160 14.28 -37.61 10.66
CA ARG A 160 14.23 -39.04 10.30
C ARG A 160 13.78 -39.33 8.88
#